data_dc01ddf070fa525be088dd5179053c41
#
_entry.id   dc01ddf070fa525be088dd5179053c41
#
_cell.length_a   1.000
_cell.length_b   1.000
_cell.length_c   1.000
_cell.angle_alpha   90.00
_cell.angle_beta   90.00
_cell.angle_gamma   90.00
#
_symmetry.space_group_name_H-M   'P 1'
#
loop_
_entity.id
_entity.type
_entity.pdbx_description
1 polymer ?
#
loop_
_entity_poly.entity_id
_entity_poly.type
_entity_poly.pdbx_seq_one_letter_code
_entity_poly.pdbx_strand_id
1 'polypeptide(L)'
;MLYYFFRFLEQYDIPGARMWMYISFRALLTLILSLIISAWFGEKFIKFMKRRNISETARDASIDPFGEKKKGVPTMGGIIIAVSILIPVLLLGRMRNIYLLLMIGTTVWLGFLGFLDDYIKIFRKNKE
;
A
#
# COMPACT_ATOMS: atom_id res chain seq x y z
N MET A 1 -4.02 12.59 11.30
CA MET A 1 -2.96 13.34 12.01
C MET A 1 -2.80 14.72 11.40
N LEU A 2 -2.42 14.84 10.15
CA LEU A 2 -2.26 16.14 9.47
C LEU A 2 -3.53 17.01 9.50
N TYR A 3 -4.72 16.42 9.44
CA TYR A 3 -5.97 17.16 9.54
C TYR A 3 -6.07 18.00 10.83
N TYR A 4 -5.69 17.43 11.96
CA TYR A 4 -5.72 18.13 13.26
C TYR A 4 -4.64 19.22 13.34
N PHE A 5 -3.50 18.97 12.70
CA PHE A 5 -2.41 19.95 12.61
C PHE A 5 -2.81 21.17 11.76
N PHE A 6 -3.46 20.95 10.61
CA PHE A 6 -3.93 22.05 9.77
C PHE A 6 -5.12 22.80 10.38
N ARG A 7 -5.96 22.15 11.16
CA ARG A 7 -7.00 22.80 11.93
C ARG A 7 -6.44 23.72 13.02
N PHE A 8 -5.33 23.32 13.62
CA PHE A 8 -4.59 24.19 14.56
C PHE A 8 -3.97 25.39 13.86
N LEU A 9 -3.43 25.19 12.66
CA LEU A 9 -2.88 26.27 11.82
C LEU A 9 -3.95 27.25 11.30
N GLU A 10 -5.19 26.81 11.12
CA GLU A 10 -6.31 27.68 10.75
C GLU A 10 -6.60 28.74 11.82
N GLN A 11 -6.33 28.43 13.07
CA GLN A 11 -6.47 29.37 14.18
C GLN A 11 -5.51 30.56 14.07
N TYR A 12 -4.47 30.43 13.23
CA TYR A 12 -3.48 31.48 12.97
C TYR A 12 -3.72 32.24 11.65
N ASP A 13 -4.92 32.14 11.04
CA ASP A 13 -5.31 32.87 9.82
C ASP A 13 -4.32 32.74 8.64
N ILE A 14 -3.70 31.58 8.47
CA ILE A 14 -2.79 31.32 7.36
C ILE A 14 -3.59 31.18 6.07
N PRO A 15 -3.35 32.03 5.03
CA PRO A 15 -4.03 31.91 3.75
C PRO A 15 -3.68 30.57 3.10
N GLY A 16 -4.69 29.76 2.83
CA GLY A 16 -4.54 28.40 2.27
C GLY A 16 -4.94 27.27 3.22
N ALA A 17 -5.00 27.48 4.54
CA ALA A 17 -5.44 26.47 5.50
C ALA A 17 -6.90 26.01 5.21
N ARG A 18 -7.73 26.88 4.69
CA ARG A 18 -9.11 26.57 4.28
C ARG A 18 -9.23 25.50 3.19
N MET A 19 -8.26 25.41 2.29
CA MET A 19 -8.25 24.39 1.23
C MET A 19 -8.21 22.96 1.79
N TRP A 20 -7.53 22.77 2.92
CA TRP A 20 -7.42 21.46 3.59
C TRP A 20 -8.71 20.99 4.24
N MET A 21 -9.68 21.89 4.43
CA MET A 21 -11.00 21.53 4.97
C MET A 21 -11.91 20.89 3.91
N TYR A 22 -11.67 21.15 2.63
CA TYR A 22 -12.46 20.56 1.55
C TYR A 22 -12.15 19.08 1.38
N ILE A 23 -13.19 18.25 1.42
CA ILE A 23 -13.10 16.80 1.25
C ILE A 23 -12.50 16.45 -0.11
N SER A 24 -12.89 17.17 -1.17
CA SER A 24 -12.38 16.95 -2.53
C SER A 24 -10.88 17.17 -2.65
N PHE A 25 -10.36 18.23 -2.05
CA PHE A 25 -8.93 18.54 -2.05
C PHE A 25 -8.14 17.45 -1.31
N ARG A 26 -8.62 17.01 -0.17
CA ARG A 26 -8.02 15.94 0.62
C ARG A 26 -8.04 14.61 -0.11
N ALA A 27 -9.14 14.30 -0.81
CA ALA A 27 -9.26 13.09 -1.61
C ALA A 27 -8.25 13.05 -2.75
N LEU A 28 -8.10 14.16 -3.49
CA LEU A 28 -7.11 14.29 -4.55
C LEU A 28 -5.68 14.14 -4.04
N LEU A 29 -5.35 14.82 -2.92
CA LEU A 29 -4.04 14.69 -2.30
C LEU A 29 -3.75 13.27 -1.83
N THR A 30 -4.73 12.61 -1.22
CA THR A 30 -4.61 11.22 -0.79
C THR A 30 -4.33 10.30 -1.98
N LEU A 31 -5.01 10.53 -3.10
CA LEU A 31 -4.81 9.77 -4.33
C LEU A 31 -3.41 9.97 -4.90
N ILE A 32 -2.96 11.21 -5.04
CA ILE A 32 -1.63 11.53 -5.56
C ILE A 32 -0.54 10.93 -4.65
N LEU A 33 -0.66 11.11 -3.33
CA LEU A 33 0.27 10.55 -2.36
C LEU A 33 0.30 9.02 -2.42
N SER A 34 -0.85 8.36 -2.57
CA SER A 34 -0.90 6.91 -2.66
C SER A 34 -0.18 6.40 -3.91
N LEU A 35 -0.31 7.09 -5.04
CA LEU A 35 0.41 6.75 -6.26
C LEU A 35 1.93 6.90 -6.11
N ILE A 36 2.38 8.01 -5.52
CA ILE A 36 3.80 8.26 -5.27
C ILE A 36 4.38 7.21 -4.31
N ILE A 37 3.67 6.93 -3.22
CA ILE A 37 4.09 5.92 -2.24
C ILE A 37 4.12 4.53 -2.87
N SER A 38 3.12 4.20 -3.69
CA SER A 38 3.05 2.91 -4.40
C SER A 38 4.25 2.72 -5.33
N ALA A 39 4.60 3.74 -6.11
CA ALA A 39 5.74 3.68 -7.01
C ALA A 39 7.06 3.51 -6.23
N TRP A 40 7.26 4.36 -5.23
CA TRP A 40 8.51 4.37 -4.46
C TRP A 40 8.66 3.13 -3.56
N PHE A 41 7.59 2.77 -2.84
CA PHE A 41 7.58 1.61 -1.95
C PHE A 41 7.60 0.30 -2.74
N GLY A 42 6.89 0.26 -3.87
CA GLY A 42 6.85 -0.89 -4.75
C GLY A 42 8.23 -1.30 -5.23
N GLU A 43 9.03 -0.36 -5.73
CA GLU A 43 10.40 -0.66 -6.15
C GLU A 43 11.28 -1.18 -5.02
N LYS A 44 11.22 -0.54 -3.85
CA LYS A 44 11.98 -0.98 -2.67
C LYS A 44 11.55 -2.36 -2.19
N PHE A 45 10.25 -2.62 -2.18
CA PHE A 45 9.70 -3.89 -1.73
C PHE A 45 10.06 -5.04 -2.69
N ILE A 46 9.98 -4.79 -3.99
CA ILE A 46 10.39 -5.77 -5.02
C ILE A 46 11.89 -6.10 -4.88
N LYS A 47 12.74 -5.08 -4.71
CA LYS A 47 14.18 -5.28 -4.48
C LYS A 47 14.46 -6.05 -3.18
N PHE A 48 13.71 -5.76 -2.12
CA PHE A 48 13.82 -6.46 -0.85
C PHE A 48 13.43 -7.93 -0.97
N MET A 49 12.31 -8.21 -1.66
CA MET A 49 11.86 -9.59 -1.89
C MET A 49 12.84 -10.37 -2.76
N LYS A 50 13.39 -9.76 -3.80
CA LYS A 50 14.43 -10.38 -4.64
C LYS A 50 15.69 -10.72 -3.84
N ARG A 51 16.10 -9.85 -2.91
CA ARG A 51 17.26 -10.12 -2.04
C ARG A 51 17.04 -11.31 -1.10
N ARG A 52 15.81 -11.53 -0.65
CA ARG A 52 15.47 -12.61 0.29
C ARG A 52 15.19 -13.95 -0.40
N ASN A 53 15.40 -14.06 -1.72
CA ASN A 53 15.09 -15.29 -2.49
C ASN A 53 13.65 -15.81 -2.28
N ILE A 54 12.73 -14.94 -1.91
CA ILE A 54 11.31 -15.29 -1.75
C ILE A 54 10.61 -15.34 -3.12
N SER A 55 11.27 -14.83 -4.17
CA SER A 55 10.80 -15.01 -5.54
C SER A 55 11.19 -16.42 -6.01
N GLU A 56 10.24 -17.30 -5.96
CA GLU A 56 10.34 -18.73 -6.33
C GLU A 56 10.86 -19.02 -7.76
N THR A 57 11.03 -18.01 -8.57
CA THR A 57 11.26 -18.16 -10.01
C THR A 57 12.72 -18.06 -10.45
N ALA A 58 13.66 -17.86 -9.53
CA ALA A 58 15.06 -17.80 -9.92
C ALA A 58 15.69 -19.20 -10.14
N ARG A 59 15.07 -20.26 -9.66
CA ARG A 59 15.60 -21.63 -9.76
C ARG A 59 15.11 -22.41 -10.98
N ASP A 60 13.93 -22.13 -11.48
CA ASP A 60 13.37 -22.83 -12.65
C ASP A 60 13.70 -22.16 -13.99
N ALA A 61 14.58 -21.15 -13.96
CA ALA A 61 15.01 -20.41 -15.16
C ALA A 61 15.79 -21.26 -16.19
N SER A 62 16.16 -22.49 -15.83
CA SER A 62 16.98 -23.35 -16.70
C SER A 62 16.17 -24.29 -17.61
N ILE A 63 14.84 -24.33 -17.48
CA ILE A 63 14.04 -25.38 -18.12
C ILE A 63 13.04 -24.86 -19.17
N ASP A 64 12.70 -23.57 -19.20
CA ASP A 64 11.67 -23.08 -20.13
C ASP A 64 12.10 -21.87 -20.96
N PRO A 65 12.44 -22.06 -22.26
CA PRO A 65 12.83 -20.96 -23.14
C PRO A 65 11.71 -19.99 -23.51
N PHE A 66 10.45 -20.33 -23.27
CA PHE A 66 9.28 -19.49 -23.58
C PHE A 66 8.66 -18.78 -22.39
N GLY A 67 9.16 -19.00 -21.17
CA GLY A 67 8.63 -18.47 -19.92
C GLY A 67 9.21 -17.13 -19.45
N GLU A 68 10.05 -16.47 -20.25
CA GLU A 68 10.89 -15.32 -19.80
C GLU A 68 10.13 -14.08 -19.30
N LYS A 69 8.86 -13.89 -19.68
CA LYS A 69 8.11 -12.68 -19.33
C LYS A 69 7.39 -12.73 -17.97
N LYS A 70 7.33 -13.87 -17.32
CA LYS A 70 6.67 -14.01 -16.00
C LYS A 70 7.63 -14.14 -14.82
N LYS A 71 8.92 -14.12 -15.09
CA LYS A 71 9.98 -14.32 -14.09
C LYS A 71 10.25 -13.00 -13.35
N GLY A 72 9.71 -12.86 -12.17
CA GLY A 72 10.06 -11.76 -11.27
C GLY A 72 8.91 -10.94 -10.73
N VAL A 73 7.65 -11.35 -10.95
CA VAL A 73 6.52 -10.72 -10.28
C VAL A 73 6.38 -11.31 -8.89
N PRO A 74 6.60 -10.53 -7.81
CA PRO A 74 6.39 -11.03 -6.46
C PRO A 74 4.93 -11.38 -6.25
N THR A 75 4.66 -12.53 -5.67
CA THR A 75 3.31 -13.02 -5.35
C THR A 75 2.59 -12.16 -4.32
N MET A 76 3.31 -11.31 -3.58
CA MET A 76 2.77 -10.49 -2.48
C MET A 76 2.47 -9.02 -2.88
N GLY A 77 2.05 -8.78 -4.12
CA GLY A 77 1.72 -7.42 -4.61
C GLY A 77 0.58 -6.74 -3.85
N GLY A 78 -0.35 -7.52 -3.29
CA GLY A 78 -1.47 -6.99 -2.50
C GLY A 78 -1.05 -6.20 -1.27
N ILE A 79 0.06 -6.54 -0.64
CA ILE A 79 0.61 -5.81 0.52
C ILE A 79 1.05 -4.40 0.09
N ILE A 80 1.71 -4.28 -1.06
CA ILE A 80 2.17 -2.99 -1.59
C ILE A 80 0.98 -2.06 -1.79
N ILE A 81 -0.08 -2.56 -2.42
CA ILE A 81 -1.31 -1.81 -2.68
C ILE A 81 -1.97 -1.40 -1.36
N ALA A 82 -2.15 -2.33 -0.42
CA ALA A 82 -2.76 -2.06 0.87
C ALA A 82 -1.99 -0.98 1.66
N VAL A 83 -0.68 -1.10 1.77
CA VAL A 83 0.18 -0.14 2.47
C VAL A 83 0.16 1.22 1.79
N SER A 84 0.22 1.26 0.44
CA SER A 84 0.20 2.50 -0.34
C SER A 84 -1.10 3.30 -0.19
N ILE A 85 -2.21 2.62 0.05
CA ILE A 85 -3.51 3.26 0.31
C ILE A 85 -3.65 3.63 1.78
N LEU A 86 -3.27 2.74 2.69
CA LEU A 86 -3.47 2.95 4.13
C LEU A 86 -2.64 4.12 4.67
N ILE A 87 -1.39 4.28 4.24
CA ILE A 87 -0.52 5.35 4.74
C ILE A 87 -1.11 6.74 4.47
N PRO A 88 -1.46 7.13 3.22
CA PRO A 88 -2.04 8.45 2.96
C PRO A 88 -3.41 8.64 3.62
N VAL A 89 -4.23 7.59 3.65
CA VAL A 89 -5.55 7.64 4.29
C VAL A 89 -5.43 7.88 5.79
N LEU A 90 -4.49 7.25 6.48
CA LEU A 90 -4.22 7.48 7.90
C LEU A 90 -3.68 8.90 8.17
N LEU A 91 -2.84 9.42 7.27
CA LEU A 91 -2.25 10.76 7.41
C LEU A 91 -3.27 11.88 7.18
N LEU A 92 -4.05 11.78 6.10
CA LEU A 92 -4.97 12.82 5.65
C LEU A 92 -6.42 12.59 6.08
N GLY A 93 -6.75 11.36 6.52
CA GLY A 93 -8.08 10.98 6.93
C GLY A 93 -8.52 11.64 8.25
N ARG A 94 -9.81 11.97 8.32
CA ARG A 94 -10.45 12.43 9.55
C ARG A 94 -10.89 11.24 10.39
N MET A 95 -10.07 10.87 11.39
CA MET A 95 -10.27 9.69 12.23
C MET A 95 -11.60 9.69 13.02
N ARG A 96 -12.26 10.84 13.16
CA ARG A 96 -13.57 10.93 13.82
C ARG A 96 -14.73 10.47 12.94
N ASN A 97 -14.48 10.18 11.66
CA ASN A 97 -15.51 9.68 10.77
C ASN A 97 -15.60 8.16 10.87
N ILE A 98 -16.74 7.66 11.34
CA ILE A 98 -16.98 6.22 11.53
C ILE A 98 -16.89 5.45 10.20
N TYR A 99 -17.29 6.04 9.09
CA TYR A 99 -17.20 5.41 7.77
C TYR A 99 -15.75 5.19 7.34
N LEU A 100 -14.88 6.14 7.63
CA LEU A 100 -13.46 6.02 7.34
C LEU A 100 -12.81 4.95 8.21
N LEU A 101 -13.19 4.87 9.49
CA LEU A 101 -12.73 3.81 10.38
C LEU A 101 -13.17 2.43 9.93
N LEU A 102 -14.42 2.29 9.48
CA LEU A 102 -14.91 1.03 8.92
C LEU A 102 -14.18 0.64 7.65
N MET A 103 -13.92 1.60 6.74
CA MET A 103 -13.12 1.34 5.53
C MET A 103 -11.72 0.87 5.86
N ILE A 104 -11.03 1.54 6.77
CA ILE A 104 -9.68 1.15 7.21
C ILE A 104 -9.70 -0.25 7.82
N GLY A 105 -10.64 -0.51 8.74
CA GLY A 105 -10.78 -1.81 9.38
C GLY A 105 -11.02 -2.93 8.38
N THR A 106 -11.91 -2.73 7.43
CA THR A 106 -12.21 -3.71 6.36
C THR A 106 -10.99 -3.93 5.47
N THR A 107 -10.31 -2.86 5.07
CA THR A 107 -9.11 -2.94 4.22
C THR A 107 -7.99 -3.70 4.90
N VAL A 108 -7.73 -3.42 6.18
CA VAL A 108 -6.73 -4.13 6.98
C VAL A 108 -7.09 -5.60 7.13
N TRP A 109 -8.36 -5.91 7.42
CA TRP A 109 -8.84 -7.28 7.58
C TRP A 109 -8.70 -8.09 6.30
N LEU A 110 -9.17 -7.55 5.18
CA LEU A 110 -9.04 -8.20 3.88
C LEU A 110 -7.59 -8.31 3.42
N GLY A 111 -6.78 -7.29 3.68
CA GLY A 111 -5.35 -7.30 3.42
C GLY A 111 -4.62 -8.40 4.21
N PHE A 112 -5.01 -8.59 5.47
CA PHE A 112 -4.47 -9.66 6.32
C PHE A 112 -4.84 -11.04 5.80
N LEU A 113 -6.09 -11.25 5.39
CA LEU A 113 -6.53 -12.51 4.78
C LEU A 113 -5.79 -12.79 3.46
N GLY A 114 -5.63 -11.78 2.60
CA GLY A 114 -4.85 -11.90 1.37
C GLY A 114 -3.39 -12.24 1.63
N PHE A 115 -2.79 -11.62 2.66
CA PHE A 115 -1.42 -11.94 3.08
C PHE A 115 -1.30 -13.39 3.55
N LEU A 116 -2.24 -13.88 4.37
CA LEU A 116 -2.25 -15.27 4.82
C LEU A 116 -2.37 -16.25 3.66
N ASP A 117 -3.22 -15.95 2.68
CA ASP A 117 -3.39 -16.79 1.49
C ASP A 117 -2.09 -16.88 0.68
N ASP A 118 -1.46 -15.76 0.41
CA ASP A 118 -0.17 -15.71 -0.28
C ASP A 118 0.95 -16.41 0.51
N TYR A 119 0.96 -16.24 1.83
CA TYR A 119 1.93 -16.89 2.71
C TYR A 119 1.78 -18.41 2.70
N ILE A 120 0.55 -18.91 2.79
CA ILE A 120 0.25 -20.34 2.72
C ILE A 120 0.65 -20.92 1.35
N LYS A 121 0.37 -20.21 0.27
CA LYS A 121 0.76 -20.64 -1.09
C LYS A 121 2.27 -20.81 -1.22
N ILE A 122 3.06 -19.87 -0.70
CA ILE A 122 4.53 -19.95 -0.74
C ILE A 122 5.04 -21.14 0.08
N PHE A 123 4.52 -21.33 1.29
CA PHE A 123 4.95 -22.42 2.16
C PHE A 123 4.52 -23.81 1.66
N ARG A 124 3.36 -23.90 1.04
CA ARG A 124 2.84 -25.18 0.51
C ARG A 124 3.65 -25.65 -0.70
N LYS A 125 4.12 -24.73 -1.51
CA LYS A 125 4.93 -25.02 -2.70
C LYS A 125 6.36 -25.48 -2.35
N ASN A 126 6.87 -25.08 -1.19
CA ASN A 126 8.19 -25.52 -0.71
C ASN A 126 8.19 -26.95 -0.11
N LYS A 127 7.02 -27.59 0.03
CA LYS A 127 6.89 -28.95 0.57
C LYS A 127 6.68 -30.05 -0.50
N GLU A 128 6.45 -29.66 -1.75
CA GLU A 128 6.37 -30.58 -2.90
C GLU A 128 7.69 -30.49 -3.71
#